data_ce66b63909642e66ddb63724a2b30a1c
#
_entry.id   ce66b63909642e66ddb63724a2b30a1c
#
_cell.length_a   1.000
_cell.length_b   1.000
_cell.length_c   1.000
_cell.angle_alpha   90.00
_cell.angle_beta   90.00
_cell.angle_gamma   90.00
#
_symmetry.space_group_name_H-M   'P 1'
#
loop_
_entity.id
_entity.type
_entity.pdbx_description
1 polymer ?
#
loop_
_entity_poly.entity_id
_entity_poly.type
_entity_poly.pdbx_seq_one_letter_code
_entity_poly.pdbx_strand_id
1 'polypeptide(L)'
;MGRFKVFQGGANSEPARAHKGEVLPYAGYKPAPEQEGHTAMNLNRLFTKLWQRKNTPARNQPAGRRKRYTYALEQFLDGHQPAVRLGGVYTLANLADEWLTDTSLPEQVRREEAQTIVDALTGCIRTPYPLAQNRQVLESDEAPEGYEGNFARDQVALREEQLVRRTVFMELSRRLTAVSESSKAGHKKSQHAVPPISPMWADLRFDFGGAPIFYPLQQLHFQNADFASATFYGQADFSGATFHGDTSFSAAQFTADASFDSVNFNGWVGFSAAHFMGAAEFSGARFADATSFATVTFTGEVDFSDAVFSAAADFAVSTFESDADFSRLNTAGIASFAAITFSGVATFTASTFHDEAHFAASVFNRPAVFSKSLFGGAARFAGIVTKQSAMFSNVRFTGAADFSGASFTQYEDFGGARFDGDATFSRASFIALPRTSYEDMDFPQRANFDKVTFAQDADFSKATFTAFVGFRRVTFAGAASFNGTSFEGAYFPGATFGQRADFRQTSFMYVKPSFEDLEERLQTARFSAQADPQDYLFEARPESRHGFSYGTATLLHRTFVLPLGTVLYDPDSWDEEKQDYTRFSEPAQ
;
A
#
# COMPACT_ATOMS: atom_id res chain seq x y z
N MET A 1 8.12 50.67 -19.97
CA MET A 1 6.99 51.63 -19.82
C MET A 1 5.74 50.93 -20.29
N GLY A 2 4.69 50.80 -19.47
CA GLY A 2 3.40 50.17 -19.84
C GLY A 2 2.79 49.39 -18.70
N ARG A 3 2.16 50.14 -17.78
CA ARG A 3 1.34 49.58 -16.67
C ARG A 3 0.09 48.92 -17.24
N PHE A 4 -0.29 47.74 -16.75
CA PHE A 4 -1.67 47.24 -16.84
C PHE A 4 -2.35 47.17 -15.48
N LYS A 5 -3.55 47.72 -15.49
CA LYS A 5 -4.46 47.92 -14.36
C LYS A 5 -5.15 46.62 -13.92
N VAL A 6 -5.28 46.50 -12.61
CA VAL A 6 -6.18 45.60 -11.91
C VAL A 6 -7.64 45.94 -12.24
N PHE A 7 -8.45 44.95 -12.59
CA PHE A 7 -9.91 45.00 -12.52
C PHE A 7 -10.37 44.00 -11.47
N GLN A 8 -10.94 44.53 -10.41
CA GLN A 8 -11.82 43.80 -9.49
C GLN A 8 -13.20 43.73 -10.12
N GLY A 9 -13.78 42.53 -10.15
CA GLY A 9 -15.18 42.29 -10.48
C GLY A 9 -15.64 41.07 -9.71
N GLY A 10 -16.43 41.32 -8.65
CA GLY A 10 -17.03 40.27 -7.84
C GLY A 10 -18.19 39.61 -8.58
N ALA A 11 -18.33 38.33 -8.42
CA ALA A 11 -19.58 37.60 -8.60
C ALA A 11 -19.61 36.44 -7.61
N ASN A 12 -20.57 36.51 -6.71
CA ASN A 12 -20.98 35.42 -5.83
C ASN A 12 -21.38 34.19 -6.66
N SER A 13 -20.77 33.07 -6.42
CA SER A 13 -21.35 31.77 -6.72
C SER A 13 -21.05 30.85 -5.52
N GLU A 14 -22.12 30.39 -4.90
CA GLU A 14 -22.12 29.38 -3.83
C GLU A 14 -21.36 28.13 -4.28
N PRO A 15 -20.52 27.55 -3.41
CA PRO A 15 -19.92 26.27 -3.71
C PRO A 15 -20.96 25.16 -3.57
N ALA A 16 -21.10 24.36 -4.63
CA ALA A 16 -21.85 23.12 -4.60
C ALA A 16 -21.39 22.26 -3.42
N ARG A 17 -22.35 21.78 -2.64
CA ARG A 17 -22.15 20.83 -1.54
C ARG A 17 -21.49 19.56 -2.09
N ALA A 18 -20.21 19.39 -1.76
CA ALA A 18 -19.56 18.09 -1.85
C ALA A 18 -20.31 17.11 -0.92
N HIS A 19 -20.81 16.02 -1.47
CA HIS A 19 -21.23 14.88 -0.68
C HIS A 19 -20.03 14.43 0.16
N LYS A 20 -20.14 14.58 1.47
CA LYS A 20 -19.26 13.95 2.43
C LYS A 20 -19.43 12.42 2.27
N GLY A 21 -18.47 11.78 1.64
CA GLY A 21 -18.31 10.34 1.81
C GLY A 21 -18.08 10.09 3.29
N GLU A 22 -18.94 9.27 3.88
CA GLU A 22 -18.77 8.81 5.25
C GLU A 22 -17.47 8.01 5.32
N VAL A 23 -16.44 8.61 5.92
CA VAL A 23 -15.30 7.89 6.43
C VAL A 23 -15.83 7.09 7.61
N LEU A 24 -15.90 5.77 7.47
CA LEU A 24 -16.24 4.88 8.59
C LEU A 24 -15.27 5.17 9.76
N PRO A 25 -15.77 5.45 10.96
CA PRO A 25 -14.89 5.72 12.09
C PRO A 25 -14.18 4.42 12.48
N TYR A 26 -12.86 4.40 12.42
CA TYR A 26 -12.04 3.42 13.11
C TYR A 26 -12.40 3.45 14.60
N ALA A 27 -13.06 2.40 15.08
CA ALA A 27 -13.35 2.26 16.49
C ALA A 27 -12.06 1.98 17.24
N GLY A 28 -11.56 2.96 18.00
CA GLY A 28 -10.76 2.66 19.15
C GLY A 28 -9.45 3.38 19.40
N TYR A 29 -8.94 4.25 18.55
CA TYR A 29 -7.76 5.04 18.92
C TYR A 29 -8.15 6.47 19.28
N LYS A 30 -8.08 6.81 20.58
CA LYS A 30 -8.00 8.21 21.02
C LYS A 30 -6.55 8.63 20.88
N PRO A 31 -6.20 9.61 20.05
CA PRO A 31 -4.87 10.20 20.08
C PRO A 31 -4.64 10.76 21.48
N ALA A 32 -3.49 10.43 22.06
CA ALA A 32 -3.02 11.11 23.27
C ALA A 32 -2.91 12.61 22.97
N PRO A 33 -3.24 13.49 23.94
CA PRO A 33 -3.15 14.92 23.73
C PRO A 33 -1.71 15.29 23.34
N GLU A 34 -1.59 16.14 22.30
CA GLU A 34 -0.32 16.76 21.90
C GLU A 34 0.38 17.34 23.12
N GLN A 35 1.46 16.72 23.53
CA GLN A 35 2.37 17.31 24.51
C GLN A 35 3.43 18.09 23.74
N GLU A 36 3.31 19.39 23.78
CA GLU A 36 4.39 20.31 23.44
C GLU A 36 5.65 19.96 24.25
N GLY A 37 6.76 19.76 23.56
CA GLY A 37 8.10 19.74 24.13
C GLY A 37 8.62 18.36 24.54
N HIS A 38 9.13 17.57 23.59
CA HIS A 38 10.09 16.52 23.87
C HIS A 38 11.43 17.14 24.34
N THR A 39 11.43 17.57 25.59
CA THR A 39 12.69 17.83 26.31
C THR A 39 13.36 16.50 26.57
N ALA A 40 14.60 16.32 26.16
CA ALA A 40 15.43 15.17 26.47
C ALA A 40 15.14 14.71 27.92
N MET A 41 14.64 13.46 28.03
CA MET A 41 14.28 12.95 29.36
C MET A 41 15.54 12.84 30.19
N ASN A 42 15.71 13.79 31.09
CA ASN A 42 16.86 13.88 31.96
C ASN A 42 16.90 12.59 32.81
N LEU A 43 17.99 11.83 32.75
CA LEU A 43 18.24 10.65 33.59
C LEU A 43 17.89 10.91 35.06
N ASN A 44 18.10 12.15 35.52
CA ASN A 44 17.67 12.59 36.85
C ASN A 44 16.14 12.49 37.08
N ARG A 45 15.29 12.61 36.06
CA ARG A 45 13.83 12.37 36.21
C ARG A 45 13.49 10.90 36.35
N LEU A 46 14.22 10.03 35.62
CA LEU A 46 14.11 8.59 35.81
C LEU A 46 14.56 8.17 37.22
N PHE A 47 15.71 8.72 37.65
CA PHE A 47 16.21 8.55 39.01
C PHE A 47 15.23 9.06 40.06
N THR A 48 14.60 10.21 39.84
CA THR A 48 13.64 10.79 40.80
C THR A 48 12.35 9.99 40.88
N LYS A 49 11.81 9.48 39.75
CA LYS A 49 10.63 8.58 39.73
C LYS A 49 10.95 7.23 40.38
N LEU A 50 12.11 6.65 40.12
CA LEU A 50 12.57 5.41 40.73
C LEU A 50 12.83 5.61 42.22
N TRP A 51 13.35 6.77 42.62
CA TRP A 51 13.63 7.12 44.04
C TRP A 51 12.36 7.43 44.81
N GLN A 52 11.36 8.09 44.22
CA GLN A 52 10.08 8.37 44.87
C GLN A 52 9.26 7.09 45.10
N ARG A 53 9.37 6.04 44.24
CA ARG A 53 8.81 4.71 44.50
C ARG A 53 9.49 3.96 45.66
N LYS A 54 10.71 4.35 46.06
CA LYS A 54 11.38 3.78 47.24
C LYS A 54 10.61 4.02 48.56
N ASN A 55 9.71 4.99 48.61
CA ASN A 55 9.04 5.40 49.84
C ASN A 55 7.62 4.81 50.00
N THR A 56 7.13 4.00 49.06
CA THR A 56 5.91 3.21 49.27
C THR A 56 6.31 1.91 49.96
N PRO A 57 5.81 1.59 51.14
CA PRO A 57 6.17 0.37 51.87
C PRO A 57 5.50 -0.83 51.15
N ALA A 58 6.18 -1.39 50.19
CA ALA A 58 5.84 -2.73 49.71
C ALA A 58 6.23 -3.74 50.79
N ARG A 59 5.26 -4.19 51.57
CA ARG A 59 5.39 -4.95 52.81
C ARG A 59 6.07 -6.32 52.69
N ASN A 60 6.39 -6.79 51.48
CA ASN A 60 6.86 -8.17 51.22
C ASN A 60 8.02 -8.32 50.25
N GLN A 61 8.81 -7.25 49.98
CA GLN A 61 10.00 -7.41 49.12
C GLN A 61 11.23 -7.81 49.92
N PRO A 62 12.03 -8.81 49.48
CA PRO A 62 13.32 -9.09 50.10
C PRO A 62 14.26 -7.86 49.89
N ALA A 63 14.67 -7.28 50.98
CA ALA A 63 15.61 -6.10 50.99
C ALA A 63 16.85 -6.35 50.11
N GLY A 64 17.21 -7.62 49.87
CA GLY A 64 18.32 -8.02 49.03
C GLY A 64 18.09 -7.79 47.52
N ARG A 65 16.84 -7.93 46.95
CA ARG A 65 16.57 -7.67 45.54
C ARG A 65 16.71 -6.19 45.22
N ARG A 66 16.18 -5.29 46.04
CA ARG A 66 16.31 -3.85 45.86
C ARG A 66 17.76 -3.36 45.91
N LYS A 67 18.56 -3.94 46.84
CA LYS A 67 19.99 -3.60 46.91
C LYS A 67 20.73 -4.09 45.65
N ARG A 68 20.42 -5.28 45.17
CA ARG A 68 21.00 -5.79 43.90
C ARG A 68 20.57 -4.95 42.70
N TYR A 69 19.30 -4.51 42.65
CA TYR A 69 18.83 -3.61 41.61
C TYR A 69 19.60 -2.31 41.56
N THR A 70 19.79 -1.63 42.73
CA THR A 70 20.55 -0.38 42.79
C THR A 70 21.98 -0.58 42.30
N TYR A 71 22.67 -1.65 42.77
CA TYR A 71 24.02 -1.96 42.36
C TYR A 71 24.13 -2.29 40.87
N ALA A 72 23.21 -3.10 40.34
CA ALA A 72 23.19 -3.45 38.93
C ALA A 72 22.90 -2.24 38.03
N LEU A 73 22.04 -1.33 38.50
CA LEU A 73 21.74 -0.09 37.79
C LEU A 73 22.95 0.85 37.79
N GLU A 74 23.69 0.95 38.91
CA GLU A 74 24.96 1.73 38.99
C GLU A 74 26.00 1.15 38.02
N GLN A 75 26.13 -0.18 37.94
CA GLN A 75 27.02 -0.83 36.98
C GLN A 75 26.61 -0.57 35.53
N PHE A 76 25.31 -0.66 35.22
CA PHE A 76 24.78 -0.45 33.86
C PHE A 76 25.01 0.97 33.38
N LEU A 77 24.95 1.96 34.29
CA LEU A 77 25.13 3.36 33.98
C LEU A 77 26.59 3.82 34.12
N ASP A 78 27.52 2.91 34.41
CA ASP A 78 28.96 3.24 34.49
C ASP A 78 29.43 3.77 33.12
N GLY A 79 30.01 5.01 33.13
CA GLY A 79 30.46 5.67 31.90
C GLY A 79 31.82 5.22 31.38
N HIS A 80 32.54 4.32 32.10
CA HIS A 80 33.96 4.07 31.84
C HIS A 80 34.32 2.65 31.41
N GLN A 81 33.52 1.64 31.76
CA GLN A 81 33.87 0.24 31.52
C GLN A 81 32.73 -0.56 30.89
N PRO A 82 32.78 -0.84 29.56
CA PRO A 82 31.74 -1.60 28.87
C PRO A 82 31.46 -2.97 29.50
N ALA A 83 32.49 -3.67 29.97
CA ALA A 83 32.34 -4.97 30.63
C ALA A 83 31.52 -4.90 31.93
N VAL A 84 31.68 -3.81 32.70
CA VAL A 84 30.89 -3.56 33.91
C VAL A 84 29.43 -3.27 33.56
N ARG A 85 29.22 -2.47 32.53
CA ARG A 85 27.87 -2.17 32.00
C ARG A 85 27.13 -3.43 31.53
N LEU A 86 27.80 -4.33 30.82
CA LEU A 86 27.25 -5.63 30.41
C LEU A 86 26.86 -6.48 31.61
N GLY A 87 27.70 -6.52 32.68
CA GLY A 87 27.37 -7.16 33.96
C GLY A 87 26.08 -6.62 34.57
N GLY A 88 25.89 -5.30 34.50
CA GLY A 88 24.67 -4.60 34.90
C GLY A 88 23.45 -5.05 34.11
N VAL A 89 23.56 -5.10 32.76
CA VAL A 89 22.47 -5.57 31.87
C VAL A 89 22.02 -6.98 32.23
N TYR A 90 22.94 -7.94 32.31
CA TYR A 90 22.63 -9.32 32.68
C TYR A 90 22.01 -9.44 34.05
N THR A 91 22.51 -8.69 35.03
CA THR A 91 22.00 -8.70 36.40
C THR A 91 20.58 -8.14 36.47
N LEU A 92 20.31 -7.02 35.79
CA LEU A 92 18.98 -6.40 35.72
C LEU A 92 17.98 -7.34 35.05
N ALA A 93 18.34 -7.94 33.92
CA ALA A 93 17.45 -8.84 33.19
C ALA A 93 17.11 -10.12 34.03
N ASN A 94 18.11 -10.72 34.70
CA ASN A 94 17.86 -11.86 35.59
C ASN A 94 17.03 -11.46 36.81
N LEU A 95 17.18 -10.25 37.32
CA LEU A 95 16.39 -9.75 38.45
C LEU A 95 14.91 -9.57 38.06
N ALA A 96 14.62 -9.15 36.83
CA ALA A 96 13.25 -9.11 36.33
C ALA A 96 12.65 -10.53 36.28
N ASP A 97 13.41 -11.54 35.84
CA ASP A 97 12.98 -12.94 35.88
C ASP A 97 12.67 -13.42 37.29
N GLU A 98 13.52 -13.05 38.28
CA GLU A 98 13.29 -13.39 39.68
C GLU A 98 11.99 -12.73 40.24
N TRP A 99 11.64 -11.51 39.80
CA TRP A 99 10.39 -10.88 40.17
C TRP A 99 9.19 -11.58 39.57
N LEU A 100 9.21 -11.87 38.29
CA LEU A 100 8.10 -12.53 37.60
C LEU A 100 7.83 -13.94 38.08
N THR A 101 8.83 -14.67 38.52
CA THR A 101 8.72 -16.06 39.01
C THR A 101 8.35 -16.17 40.47
N ASP A 102 8.38 -15.10 41.26
CA ASP A 102 8.08 -15.14 42.69
C ASP A 102 6.57 -15.25 42.98
N THR A 103 6.08 -16.48 43.02
CA THR A 103 4.65 -16.76 43.29
C THR A 103 4.19 -16.40 44.69
N SER A 104 5.09 -16.01 45.60
CA SER A 104 4.71 -15.53 46.95
C SER A 104 4.13 -14.10 46.91
N LEU A 105 4.30 -13.39 45.82
CA LEU A 105 3.82 -12.03 45.60
C LEU A 105 2.59 -12.00 44.66
N PRO A 106 1.67 -11.02 44.84
CA PRO A 106 0.60 -10.78 43.87
C PRO A 106 1.16 -10.53 42.48
N GLU A 107 0.46 -11.02 41.45
CA GLU A 107 0.86 -10.92 40.07
C GLU A 107 1.13 -9.46 39.63
N GLN A 108 0.25 -8.53 40.03
CA GLN A 108 0.40 -7.13 39.74
C GLN A 108 1.74 -6.56 40.29
N VAL A 109 2.12 -6.92 41.51
CA VAL A 109 3.40 -6.46 42.09
C VAL A 109 4.58 -7.03 41.34
N ARG A 110 4.52 -8.32 40.96
CA ARG A 110 5.57 -8.96 40.16
C ARG A 110 5.80 -8.26 38.81
N ARG A 111 4.68 -7.95 38.12
CA ARG A 111 4.72 -7.25 36.83
C ARG A 111 5.22 -5.80 36.98
N GLU A 112 4.76 -5.05 37.97
CA GLU A 112 5.19 -3.67 38.20
C GLU A 112 6.71 -3.57 38.49
N GLU A 113 7.26 -4.49 39.28
CA GLU A 113 8.69 -4.50 39.58
C GLU A 113 9.52 -4.93 38.35
N ALA A 114 9.08 -5.92 37.59
CA ALA A 114 9.73 -6.32 36.35
C ALA A 114 9.67 -5.19 35.30
N GLN A 115 8.52 -4.52 35.15
CA GLN A 115 8.37 -3.37 34.26
C GLN A 115 9.32 -2.22 34.66
N THR A 116 9.52 -1.98 35.95
CA THR A 116 10.47 -0.96 36.41
C THR A 116 11.90 -1.25 35.92
N ILE A 117 12.29 -2.53 35.87
CA ILE A 117 13.60 -2.94 35.35
C ILE A 117 13.66 -2.76 33.82
N VAL A 118 12.62 -3.17 33.11
CA VAL A 118 12.53 -2.98 31.66
C VAL A 118 12.57 -1.51 31.30
N ASP A 119 11.85 -0.65 32.04
CA ASP A 119 11.87 0.80 31.85
C ASP A 119 13.28 1.41 32.05
N ALA A 120 14.08 0.83 32.96
CA ALA A 120 15.48 1.26 33.15
C ALA A 120 16.37 0.83 31.97
N LEU A 121 16.17 -0.38 31.46
CA LEU A 121 16.92 -0.90 30.30
C LEU A 121 16.58 -0.11 29.02
N THR A 122 15.30 0.07 28.72
CA THR A 122 14.85 0.83 27.54
C THR A 122 15.15 2.32 27.67
N GLY A 123 15.11 2.87 28.89
CA GLY A 123 15.50 4.25 29.17
C GLY A 123 16.94 4.58 28.79
N CYS A 124 17.88 3.62 28.97
CA CYS A 124 19.25 3.78 28.50
C CYS A 124 19.31 3.82 26.95
N ILE A 125 18.52 2.97 26.28
CA ILE A 125 18.45 2.97 24.81
C ILE A 125 17.97 4.33 24.28
N ARG A 126 17.02 4.97 24.96
CA ARG A 126 16.50 6.30 24.60
C ARG A 126 17.43 7.46 24.91
N THR A 127 18.50 7.22 25.66
CA THR A 127 19.46 8.28 25.97
C THR A 127 20.17 8.73 24.70
N PRO A 128 20.20 10.06 24.40
CA PRO A 128 20.93 10.57 23.25
C PRO A 128 22.40 10.16 23.28
N TYR A 129 22.92 9.79 22.10
CA TYR A 129 24.31 9.43 21.92
C TYR A 129 24.89 10.21 20.73
N PRO A 130 25.71 11.25 20.97
CA PRO A 130 26.14 12.16 19.90
C PRO A 130 26.86 11.49 18.73
N LEU A 131 27.65 10.44 18.99
CA LEU A 131 28.39 9.73 17.93
C LEU A 131 27.46 8.87 17.04
N ALA A 132 26.19 8.63 17.42
CA ALA A 132 25.23 7.90 16.59
C ALA A 132 25.05 8.53 15.21
N GLN A 133 25.01 9.87 15.13
CA GLN A 133 24.88 10.61 13.87
C GLN A 133 26.04 10.36 12.91
N ASN A 134 27.22 10.06 13.45
CA ASN A 134 28.44 9.82 12.68
C ASN A 134 28.69 8.32 12.43
N ARG A 135 27.69 7.45 12.71
CA ARG A 135 27.86 5.98 12.59
C ARG A 135 28.50 5.58 11.28
N GLN A 136 27.92 6.03 10.16
CA GLN A 136 28.37 5.63 8.82
C GLN A 136 29.85 6.04 8.58
N VAL A 137 30.24 7.22 9.06
CA VAL A 137 31.60 7.73 8.99
C VAL A 137 32.52 6.93 9.91
N LEU A 138 32.10 6.65 11.15
CA LEU A 138 32.91 5.95 12.14
C LEU A 138 33.02 4.42 11.89
N GLU A 139 32.15 3.85 11.06
CA GLU A 139 32.26 2.45 10.62
C GLU A 139 33.17 2.29 9.37
N SER A 140 33.63 3.40 8.76
CA SER A 140 34.62 3.34 7.66
C SER A 140 36.03 3.02 8.18
N ASP A 141 36.89 2.54 7.28
CA ASP A 141 38.28 2.14 7.64
C ASP A 141 39.18 3.36 7.90
N GLU A 142 38.93 4.50 7.28
CA GLU A 142 39.76 5.70 7.34
C GLU A 142 38.91 6.94 7.70
N ALA A 143 39.55 7.86 8.43
CA ALA A 143 38.92 9.13 8.75
C ALA A 143 38.73 9.96 7.48
N PRO A 144 37.52 10.50 7.22
CA PRO A 144 37.34 11.43 6.12
C PRO A 144 38.10 12.74 6.35
N GLU A 145 38.45 13.39 5.25
CA GLU A 145 39.10 14.70 5.31
C GLU A 145 38.21 15.70 6.07
N GLY A 146 38.78 16.35 7.06
CA GLY A 146 38.06 17.35 7.91
C GLY A 146 37.26 16.74 9.08
N TYR A 147 37.45 15.46 9.43
CA TYR A 147 36.82 14.89 10.63
C TYR A 147 37.22 15.67 11.90
N GLU A 148 36.23 16.22 12.58
CA GLU A 148 36.43 16.94 13.85
C GLU A 148 36.38 15.95 15.02
N GLY A 149 37.52 15.68 15.65
CA GLY A 149 37.65 14.80 16.79
C GLY A 149 38.80 13.79 16.69
N ASN A 150 38.80 12.83 17.59
CA ASN A 150 39.75 11.69 17.53
C ASN A 150 39.06 10.48 16.94
N PHE A 151 39.20 10.29 15.65
CA PHE A 151 38.52 9.24 14.88
C PHE A 151 38.66 7.85 15.50
N ALA A 152 39.88 7.42 15.82
CA ALA A 152 40.12 6.09 16.40
C ALA A 152 39.47 5.93 17.79
N ARG A 153 39.51 6.96 18.63
CA ARG A 153 38.83 6.94 19.93
C ARG A 153 37.32 6.91 19.78
N ASP A 154 36.79 7.69 18.84
CA ASP A 154 35.34 7.80 18.63
C ASP A 154 34.80 6.51 18.00
N GLN A 155 35.58 5.82 17.12
CA GLN A 155 35.27 4.47 16.64
C GLN A 155 35.14 3.46 17.79
N VAL A 156 36.13 3.46 18.71
CA VAL A 156 36.09 2.54 19.86
C VAL A 156 34.86 2.86 20.73
N ALA A 157 34.62 4.11 21.05
CA ALA A 157 33.47 4.53 21.86
C ALA A 157 32.12 4.14 21.20
N LEU A 158 32.00 4.29 19.88
CA LEU A 158 30.81 3.87 19.13
C LEU A 158 30.60 2.36 19.24
N ARG A 159 31.63 1.55 18.98
CA ARG A 159 31.56 0.07 19.05
C ARG A 159 31.21 -0.43 20.44
N GLU A 160 31.78 0.18 21.46
CA GLU A 160 31.48 -0.16 22.86
C GLU A 160 30.02 0.14 23.21
N GLU A 161 29.48 1.29 22.80
CA GLU A 161 28.09 1.65 23.03
C GLU A 161 27.13 0.76 22.21
N GLN A 162 27.47 0.45 20.95
CA GLN A 162 26.74 -0.51 20.14
C GLN A 162 26.66 -1.88 20.83
N LEU A 163 27.75 -2.37 21.38
CA LEU A 163 27.78 -3.66 22.08
C LEU A 163 26.84 -3.67 23.30
N VAL A 164 26.87 -2.62 24.12
CA VAL A 164 26.02 -2.52 25.32
C VAL A 164 24.56 -2.46 24.94
N ARG A 165 24.17 -1.56 24.03
CA ARG A 165 22.77 -1.35 23.63
C ARG A 165 22.22 -2.58 22.90
N ARG A 166 23.00 -3.18 22.00
CA ARG A 166 22.61 -4.41 21.33
C ARG A 166 22.42 -5.57 22.33
N THR A 167 23.26 -5.68 23.36
CA THR A 167 23.10 -6.69 24.40
C THR A 167 21.77 -6.52 25.17
N VAL A 168 21.32 -5.29 25.41
CA VAL A 168 19.99 -5.07 25.98
C VAL A 168 18.94 -5.71 25.09
N PHE A 169 18.93 -5.40 23.78
CA PHE A 169 17.95 -5.99 22.84
C PHE A 169 18.03 -7.51 22.77
N MET A 170 19.23 -8.08 22.79
CA MET A 170 19.41 -9.54 22.80
C MET A 170 18.81 -10.18 24.09
N GLU A 171 19.03 -9.55 25.25
CA GLU A 171 18.45 -10.06 26.50
C GLU A 171 16.93 -9.93 26.59
N LEU A 172 16.36 -8.85 26.00
CA LEU A 172 14.92 -8.71 25.83
C LEU A 172 14.38 -9.81 24.89
N SER A 173 14.94 -9.95 23.71
CA SER A 173 14.53 -10.93 22.70
C SER A 173 14.59 -12.37 23.22
N ARG A 174 15.65 -12.75 23.91
CA ARG A 174 15.79 -14.10 24.48
C ARG A 174 14.65 -14.50 25.40
N ARG A 175 14.02 -13.54 26.07
CA ARG A 175 12.92 -13.77 27.02
C ARG A 175 11.54 -13.73 26.37
N LEU A 176 11.48 -13.32 25.11
CA LEU A 176 10.26 -13.26 24.30
C LEU A 176 10.08 -14.49 23.41
N THR A 177 11.11 -15.34 23.28
CA THR A 177 10.99 -16.63 22.59
C THR A 177 10.29 -17.64 23.50
N ALA A 178 9.21 -18.25 23.02
CA ALA A 178 8.62 -19.40 23.70
C ALA A 178 9.61 -20.55 23.72
N VAL A 179 9.89 -21.11 24.90
CA VAL A 179 10.69 -22.32 25.03
C VAL A 179 9.88 -23.47 24.46
N SER A 180 10.12 -23.83 23.20
CA SER A 180 9.60 -25.05 22.62
C SER A 180 10.38 -26.23 23.23
N GLU A 181 9.86 -26.85 24.27
CA GLU A 181 10.43 -28.09 24.85
C GLU A 181 10.33 -29.32 23.93
N SER A 182 9.93 -29.17 22.67
CA SER A 182 9.66 -30.30 21.77
C SER A 182 10.82 -30.77 20.90
N SER A 183 12.05 -30.25 21.05
CA SER A 183 13.16 -30.67 20.16
C SER A 183 14.15 -31.69 20.77
N LYS A 184 13.90 -32.28 21.93
CA LYS A 184 14.78 -33.30 22.54
C LYS A 184 14.13 -34.64 22.87
N ALA A 185 12.94 -34.97 22.40
CA ALA A 185 12.39 -36.32 22.56
C ALA A 185 11.86 -36.84 21.22
N GLY A 186 12.67 -37.66 20.56
CA GLY A 186 12.17 -38.54 19.53
C GLY A 186 11.07 -39.47 20.10
N HIS A 187 9.99 -39.69 19.31
CA HIS A 187 8.95 -40.69 19.46
C HIS A 187 7.93 -40.50 20.57
N LYS A 188 6.79 -40.02 20.22
CA LYS A 188 5.41 -40.50 20.31
C LYS A 188 4.41 -39.33 20.22
N LYS A 189 3.53 -39.39 19.23
CA LYS A 189 2.36 -38.50 19.12
C LYS A 189 1.53 -38.63 20.40
N SER A 190 1.59 -37.62 21.27
CA SER A 190 0.64 -37.43 22.36
C SER A 190 -0.48 -36.54 21.82
N GLN A 191 -1.73 -37.03 21.93
CA GLN A 191 -2.95 -36.36 21.45
C GLN A 191 -3.44 -35.19 22.35
N HIS A 192 -2.61 -34.67 23.23
CA HIS A 192 -2.91 -33.48 24.02
C HIS A 192 -1.82 -32.45 23.77
N ALA A 193 -2.12 -31.52 22.86
CA ALA A 193 -1.29 -30.33 22.67
C ALA A 193 -1.32 -29.54 24.00
N VAL A 194 -0.20 -29.52 24.72
CA VAL A 194 0.00 -28.59 25.81
C VAL A 194 0.01 -27.19 25.16
N PRO A 195 -0.82 -26.23 25.63
CA PRO A 195 -0.79 -24.88 25.07
C PRO A 195 0.64 -24.32 25.20
N PRO A 196 1.14 -23.59 24.20
CA PRO A 196 2.47 -23.00 24.26
C PRO A 196 2.55 -22.11 25.51
N ILE A 197 3.56 -22.31 26.33
CA ILE A 197 3.82 -21.48 27.51
C ILE A 197 4.12 -20.08 26.97
N SER A 198 3.30 -19.09 27.33
CA SER A 198 3.55 -17.69 26.95
C SER A 198 4.95 -17.28 27.41
N PRO A 199 5.71 -16.54 26.59
CA PRO A 199 7.01 -16.03 27.02
C PRO A 199 6.88 -15.23 28.32
N MET A 200 7.85 -15.37 29.19
CA MET A 200 7.79 -14.81 30.55
C MET A 200 7.57 -13.28 30.57
N TRP A 201 8.05 -12.60 29.52
CA TRP A 201 7.99 -11.14 29.40
C TRP A 201 6.90 -10.67 28.41
N ALA A 202 6.01 -11.56 27.96
CA ALA A 202 5.00 -11.24 26.95
C ALA A 202 4.06 -10.09 27.31
N ASP A 203 3.81 -9.88 28.60
CA ASP A 203 2.91 -8.83 29.09
C ASP A 203 3.62 -7.51 29.45
N LEU A 204 4.95 -7.43 29.26
CA LEU A 204 5.71 -6.22 29.49
C LEU A 204 5.69 -5.31 28.26
N ARG A 205 5.85 -4.00 28.49
CA ARG A 205 5.93 -2.97 27.44
C ARG A 205 7.35 -2.52 27.24
N PHE A 206 7.74 -2.31 25.98
CA PHE A 206 9.09 -1.91 25.59
C PHE A 206 9.03 -0.56 24.90
N ASP A 207 9.35 0.52 25.64
CA ASP A 207 9.34 1.88 25.13
C ASP A 207 10.74 2.28 24.64
N PHE A 208 10.87 2.41 23.30
CA PHE A 208 12.05 2.91 22.59
C PHE A 208 11.75 4.26 21.91
N GLY A 209 10.68 4.95 22.31
CA GLY A 209 10.25 6.20 21.71
C GLY A 209 11.36 7.25 21.72
N GLY A 210 11.65 7.86 20.55
CA GLY A 210 12.71 8.83 20.36
C GLY A 210 14.13 8.30 20.51
N ALA A 211 14.32 6.96 20.54
CA ALA A 211 15.64 6.34 20.71
C ALA A 211 16.55 6.56 19.49
N PRO A 212 17.85 6.85 19.69
CA PRO A 212 18.85 6.75 18.64
C PRO A 212 19.28 5.27 18.50
N ILE A 213 18.93 4.65 17.38
CA ILE A 213 19.29 3.27 17.03
C ILE A 213 20.41 3.31 15.98
N PHE A 214 21.55 2.68 16.26
CA PHE A 214 22.72 2.71 15.38
C PHE A 214 23.48 1.37 15.39
N TYR A 215 22.74 0.27 15.50
CA TYR A 215 23.19 -1.11 15.51
C TYR A 215 22.11 -2.02 14.93
N PRO A 216 22.47 -3.20 14.37
CA PRO A 216 21.51 -4.10 13.73
C PRO A 216 20.61 -4.80 14.76
N LEU A 217 19.35 -5.05 14.36
CA LEU A 217 18.29 -5.67 15.17
C LEU A 217 17.69 -6.91 14.46
N GLN A 218 18.42 -7.52 13.50
CA GLN A 218 17.95 -8.68 12.75
C GLN A 218 17.68 -9.90 13.62
N GLN A 219 16.72 -10.73 13.21
CA GLN A 219 16.35 -12.00 13.85
C GLN A 219 15.99 -11.91 15.34
N LEU A 220 15.63 -10.73 15.82
CA LEU A 220 15.20 -10.53 17.20
C LEU A 220 13.67 -10.72 17.34
N HIS A 221 13.25 -10.99 18.58
CA HIS A 221 11.85 -11.04 18.96
C HIS A 221 11.49 -9.79 19.76
N PHE A 222 10.35 -9.20 19.43
CA PHE A 222 9.83 -8.01 20.09
C PHE A 222 8.40 -8.26 20.57
N GLN A 223 7.99 -7.56 21.63
CA GLN A 223 6.64 -7.61 22.18
C GLN A 223 6.23 -6.19 22.56
N ASN A 224 5.04 -5.74 22.08
CA ASN A 224 4.50 -4.41 22.38
C ASN A 224 5.58 -3.31 22.35
N ALA A 225 6.31 -3.21 21.21
CA ALA A 225 7.48 -2.35 21.07
C ALA A 225 7.08 -0.98 20.50
N ASP A 226 7.43 0.09 21.21
CA ASP A 226 7.20 1.46 20.75
C ASP A 226 8.52 2.10 20.29
N PHE A 227 8.66 2.28 18.97
CA PHE A 227 9.76 3.01 18.31
C PHE A 227 9.28 4.37 17.77
N ALA A 228 8.18 4.91 18.26
CA ALA A 228 7.67 6.18 17.77
C ALA A 228 8.72 7.28 17.88
N SER A 229 8.90 8.04 16.81
CA SER A 229 9.91 9.11 16.70
C SER A 229 11.36 8.63 16.93
N ALA A 230 11.64 7.33 16.90
CA ALA A 230 13.01 6.83 16.96
C ALA A 230 13.78 7.23 15.68
N THR A 231 15.07 7.44 15.82
CA THR A 231 15.96 7.70 14.67
C THR A 231 16.92 6.54 14.49
N PHE A 232 16.83 5.89 13.32
CA PHE A 232 17.73 4.82 12.92
C PHE A 232 18.86 5.41 12.10
N TYR A 233 20.05 5.47 12.70
CA TYR A 233 21.25 6.01 12.08
C TYR A 233 22.01 4.91 11.34
N GLY A 234 22.23 5.12 10.03
CA GLY A 234 22.78 4.11 9.15
C GLY A 234 21.75 3.00 8.85
N GLN A 235 22.19 1.89 8.26
CA GLN A 235 21.32 0.79 7.88
C GLN A 235 20.55 0.22 9.08
N ALA A 236 19.23 0.18 8.96
CA ALA A 236 18.33 -0.42 9.94
C ALA A 236 17.95 -1.83 9.47
N ASP A 237 18.43 -2.87 10.14
CA ASP A 237 18.20 -4.25 9.75
C ASP A 237 17.32 -4.97 10.78
N PHE A 238 16.07 -5.24 10.40
CA PHE A 238 15.10 -6.05 11.13
C PHE A 238 14.79 -7.37 10.41
N SER A 239 15.58 -7.74 9.40
CA SER A 239 15.29 -8.92 8.58
C SER A 239 15.04 -10.16 9.43
N GLY A 240 13.97 -10.90 9.12
CA GLY A 240 13.55 -12.09 9.85
C GLY A 240 13.14 -11.86 11.31
N ALA A 241 13.00 -10.62 11.78
CA ALA A 241 12.51 -10.33 13.13
C ALA A 241 11.03 -10.73 13.30
N THR A 242 10.61 -10.93 14.54
CA THR A 242 9.20 -11.20 14.88
C THR A 242 8.72 -10.24 15.94
N PHE A 243 7.63 -9.54 15.63
CA PHE A 243 6.90 -8.66 16.55
C PHE A 243 5.63 -9.38 17.01
N HIS A 244 5.58 -9.78 18.27
CA HIS A 244 4.50 -10.62 18.80
C HIS A 244 3.25 -9.83 19.21
N GLY A 245 3.40 -8.55 19.53
CA GLY A 245 2.31 -7.65 19.89
C GLY A 245 2.34 -6.38 19.06
N ASP A 246 1.55 -5.39 19.52
CA ASP A 246 1.44 -4.11 18.84
C ASP A 246 2.79 -3.39 18.77
N THR A 247 3.06 -2.75 17.64
CA THR A 247 4.33 -2.09 17.38
C THR A 247 4.11 -0.74 16.70
N SER A 248 4.79 0.29 17.19
CA SER A 248 4.74 1.62 16.58
C SER A 248 6.11 2.04 16.07
N PHE A 249 6.17 2.43 14.81
CA PHE A 249 7.25 3.19 14.18
C PHE A 249 6.76 4.57 13.74
N SER A 250 5.67 5.07 14.34
CA SER A 250 5.07 6.34 13.93
C SER A 250 6.08 7.50 14.06
N ALA A 251 6.18 8.31 13.02
CA ALA A 251 7.15 9.40 12.91
C ALA A 251 8.63 8.97 13.08
N ALA A 252 8.94 7.69 12.96
CA ALA A 252 10.33 7.20 12.97
C ALA A 252 11.10 7.69 11.74
N GLN A 253 12.40 7.91 11.90
CA GLN A 253 13.30 8.33 10.83
C GLN A 253 14.34 7.26 10.54
N PHE A 254 14.36 6.77 9.29
CA PHE A 254 15.36 5.84 8.79
C PHE A 254 16.32 6.62 7.88
N THR A 255 17.53 6.91 8.38
CA THR A 255 18.46 7.81 7.67
C THR A 255 19.26 7.15 6.55
N ALA A 256 19.16 5.84 6.41
CA ALA A 256 19.74 5.03 5.34
C ALA A 256 18.77 3.87 5.05
N ASP A 257 19.24 2.83 4.37
CA ASP A 257 18.42 1.68 4.02
C ASP A 257 17.82 0.99 5.25
N ALA A 258 16.57 0.53 5.11
CA ALA A 258 15.85 -0.16 6.16
C ALA A 258 15.32 -1.50 5.63
N SER A 259 15.80 -2.61 6.19
CA SER A 259 15.32 -3.93 5.82
C SER A 259 14.34 -4.48 6.85
N PHE A 260 13.14 -4.77 6.40
CA PHE A 260 12.09 -5.54 7.06
C PHE A 260 11.80 -6.82 6.26
N ASP A 261 12.79 -7.32 5.50
CA ASP A 261 12.64 -8.53 4.71
C ASP A 261 12.20 -9.71 5.57
N SER A 262 11.15 -10.39 5.13
CA SER A 262 10.61 -11.59 5.80
C SER A 262 10.25 -11.39 7.29
N VAL A 263 9.97 -10.16 7.73
CA VAL A 263 9.53 -9.83 9.09
C VAL A 263 8.11 -10.32 9.34
N ASN A 264 7.84 -10.77 10.56
CA ASN A 264 6.48 -11.13 11.00
C ASN A 264 5.96 -10.13 12.04
N PHE A 265 4.90 -9.39 11.69
CA PHE A 265 4.12 -8.57 12.62
C PHE A 265 2.84 -9.30 12.98
N ASN A 266 2.73 -9.78 14.23
CA ASN A 266 1.58 -10.57 14.70
C ASN A 266 0.47 -9.69 15.30
N GLY A 267 0.78 -8.48 15.75
CA GLY A 267 -0.17 -7.47 16.20
C GLY A 267 -0.29 -6.29 15.23
N TRP A 268 -1.01 -5.25 15.65
CA TRP A 268 -1.09 -4.00 14.92
C TRP A 268 0.29 -3.37 14.74
N VAL A 269 0.56 -2.81 13.55
CA VAL A 269 1.79 -2.06 13.33
C VAL A 269 1.52 -0.73 12.62
N GLY A 270 2.12 0.35 13.14
CA GLY A 270 1.98 1.69 12.58
C GLY A 270 3.32 2.29 12.18
N PHE A 271 3.42 2.71 10.91
CA PHE A 271 4.51 3.51 10.36
C PHE A 271 4.05 4.93 10.03
N SER A 272 2.87 5.35 10.49
CA SER A 272 2.29 6.65 10.10
C SER A 272 3.28 7.80 10.31
N ALA A 273 3.39 8.68 9.30
CA ALA A 273 4.33 9.80 9.28
C ALA A 273 5.82 9.40 9.41
N ALA A 274 6.19 8.14 9.23
CA ALA A 274 7.58 7.74 9.19
C ALA A 274 8.27 8.26 7.91
N HIS A 275 9.58 8.41 7.96
CA HIS A 275 10.39 8.84 6.83
C HIS A 275 11.53 7.85 6.56
N PHE A 276 11.52 7.24 5.38
CA PHE A 276 12.56 6.37 4.87
C PHE A 276 13.40 7.15 3.85
N MET A 277 14.64 7.50 4.22
CA MET A 277 15.54 8.28 3.36
C MET A 277 16.31 7.39 2.37
N GLY A 278 16.62 6.15 2.76
CA GLY A 278 17.21 5.12 1.90
C GLY A 278 16.18 4.16 1.34
N ALA A 279 16.64 3.05 0.77
CA ALA A 279 15.76 1.97 0.32
C ALA A 279 15.01 1.34 1.50
N ALA A 280 13.75 0.94 1.27
CA ALA A 280 12.91 0.30 2.27
C ALA A 280 12.43 -1.06 1.76
N GLU A 281 12.94 -2.14 2.35
CA GLU A 281 12.68 -3.52 1.95
C GLU A 281 11.66 -4.17 2.89
N PHE A 282 10.48 -4.52 2.38
CA PHE A 282 9.41 -5.26 3.06
C PHE A 282 9.07 -6.55 2.30
N SER A 283 10.00 -7.05 1.46
CA SER A 283 9.78 -8.24 0.64
C SER A 283 9.45 -9.45 1.51
N GLY A 284 8.37 -10.16 1.19
CA GLY A 284 7.90 -11.31 1.95
C GLY A 284 7.46 -11.03 3.39
N ALA A 285 7.38 -9.76 3.80
CA ALA A 285 6.90 -9.38 5.14
C ALA A 285 5.44 -9.81 5.37
N ARG A 286 5.11 -10.18 6.60
CA ARG A 286 3.79 -10.67 6.99
C ARG A 286 3.18 -9.77 8.05
N PHE A 287 2.02 -9.22 7.75
CA PHE A 287 1.24 -8.36 8.63
C PHE A 287 -0.05 -9.09 9.00
N ALA A 288 -0.13 -9.60 10.24
CA ALA A 288 -1.26 -10.42 10.67
C ALA A 288 -2.49 -9.60 11.07
N ASP A 289 -2.27 -8.36 11.52
CA ASP A 289 -3.33 -7.42 11.92
C ASP A 289 -3.26 -6.13 11.09
N ALA A 290 -4.16 -5.19 11.38
CA ALA A 290 -4.24 -3.92 10.67
C ALA A 290 -2.91 -3.16 10.69
N THR A 291 -2.54 -2.61 9.54
CA THR A 291 -1.24 -1.97 9.36
C THR A 291 -1.43 -0.59 8.75
N SER A 292 -0.73 0.41 9.30
CA SER A 292 -0.78 1.76 8.77
C SER A 292 0.57 2.24 8.28
N PHE A 293 0.63 2.58 7.00
CA PHE A 293 1.68 3.35 6.34
C PHE A 293 1.17 4.73 5.92
N ALA A 294 0.09 5.22 6.53
CA ALA A 294 -0.50 6.50 6.15
C ALA A 294 0.46 7.67 6.33
N THR A 295 0.51 8.59 5.37
CA THR A 295 1.36 9.79 5.39
C THR A 295 2.87 9.52 5.49
N VAL A 296 3.32 8.31 5.11
CA VAL A 296 4.74 7.96 5.06
C VAL A 296 5.41 8.63 3.86
N THR A 297 6.65 9.04 4.02
CA THR A 297 7.51 9.47 2.91
C THR A 297 8.61 8.43 2.68
N PHE A 298 8.62 7.86 1.47
CA PHE A 298 9.68 6.99 0.99
C PHE A 298 10.49 7.75 -0.07
N THR A 299 11.74 8.10 0.27
CA THR A 299 12.64 8.81 -0.66
C THR A 299 13.42 7.83 -1.53
N GLY A 300 13.88 6.71 -0.96
CA GLY A 300 14.51 5.62 -1.71
C GLY A 300 13.53 4.66 -2.38
N GLU A 301 14.05 3.66 -3.08
CA GLU A 301 13.27 2.56 -3.65
C GLU A 301 12.55 1.77 -2.55
N VAL A 302 11.36 1.25 -2.89
CA VAL A 302 10.53 0.51 -1.92
C VAL A 302 10.13 -0.84 -2.51
N ASP A 303 10.37 -1.91 -1.75
CA ASP A 303 9.99 -3.26 -2.13
C ASP A 303 8.98 -3.87 -1.12
N PHE A 304 7.72 -4.03 -1.54
CA PHE A 304 6.68 -4.81 -0.87
C PHE A 304 6.34 -6.09 -1.66
N SER A 305 7.23 -6.56 -2.52
CA SER A 305 6.97 -7.77 -3.30
C SER A 305 6.74 -8.98 -2.39
N ASP A 306 5.77 -9.82 -2.76
CA ASP A 306 5.36 -10.99 -1.97
C ASP A 306 4.90 -10.68 -0.53
N ALA A 307 4.71 -9.42 -0.16
CA ALA A 307 4.21 -9.05 1.17
C ALA A 307 2.75 -9.49 1.35
N VAL A 308 2.40 -9.89 2.57
CA VAL A 308 1.07 -10.39 2.92
C VAL A 308 0.46 -9.57 4.05
N PHE A 309 -0.70 -8.97 3.77
CA PHE A 309 -1.52 -8.26 4.73
C PHE A 309 -2.79 -9.07 5.01
N SER A 310 -2.90 -9.63 6.22
CA SER A 310 -4.05 -10.48 6.60
C SER A 310 -5.27 -9.68 7.06
N ALA A 311 -5.11 -8.38 7.30
CA ALA A 311 -6.16 -7.43 7.65
C ALA A 311 -6.02 -6.16 6.81
N ALA A 312 -6.59 -5.04 7.25
CA ALA A 312 -6.53 -3.77 6.51
C ALA A 312 -5.10 -3.22 6.38
N ALA A 313 -4.75 -2.71 5.20
CA ALA A 313 -3.50 -2.06 4.89
C ALA A 313 -3.75 -0.63 4.42
N ASP A 314 -3.27 0.36 5.17
CA ASP A 314 -3.50 1.78 4.85
C ASP A 314 -2.21 2.47 4.45
N PHE A 315 -2.11 2.84 3.17
CA PHE A 315 -1.02 3.63 2.58
C PHE A 315 -1.48 5.05 2.21
N ALA A 316 -2.67 5.47 2.61
CA ALA A 316 -3.26 6.72 2.13
C ALA A 316 -2.38 7.93 2.40
N VAL A 317 -2.38 8.87 1.45
CA VAL A 317 -1.68 10.17 1.53
C VAL A 317 -0.15 10.03 1.63
N SER A 318 0.41 8.86 1.35
CA SER A 318 1.86 8.64 1.35
C SER A 318 2.51 9.14 0.05
N THR A 319 3.81 9.34 0.10
CA THR A 319 4.62 9.76 -1.05
C THR A 319 5.74 8.76 -1.30
N PHE A 320 5.84 8.30 -2.55
CA PHE A 320 6.91 7.45 -3.05
C PHE A 320 7.72 8.28 -4.06
N GLU A 321 8.93 8.70 -3.66
CA GLU A 321 9.76 9.58 -4.50
C GLU A 321 10.57 8.79 -5.54
N SER A 322 10.80 7.50 -5.30
CA SER A 322 11.48 6.55 -6.19
C SER A 322 10.54 5.42 -6.61
N ASP A 323 11.08 4.37 -7.25
CA ASP A 323 10.30 3.21 -7.69
C ASP A 323 9.72 2.44 -6.50
N ALA A 324 8.50 1.92 -6.69
CA ALA A 324 7.77 1.16 -5.67
C ALA A 324 7.25 -0.16 -6.25
N ASP A 325 7.76 -1.27 -5.73
CA ASP A 325 7.36 -2.61 -6.16
C ASP A 325 6.39 -3.25 -5.14
N PHE A 326 5.15 -3.45 -5.58
CA PHE A 326 4.09 -4.19 -4.89
C PHE A 326 3.75 -5.47 -5.65
N SER A 327 4.65 -6.01 -6.45
CA SER A 327 4.39 -7.23 -7.24
C SER A 327 4.05 -8.40 -6.34
N ARG A 328 3.04 -9.18 -6.71
CA ARG A 328 2.54 -10.34 -5.95
C ARG A 328 2.12 -10.00 -4.51
N LEU A 329 1.83 -8.73 -4.23
CA LEU A 329 1.22 -8.29 -2.99
C LEU A 329 -0.09 -9.06 -2.75
N ASN A 330 -0.34 -9.50 -1.52
CA ASN A 330 -1.57 -10.17 -1.13
C ASN A 330 -2.22 -9.45 0.04
N THR A 331 -3.43 -8.90 -0.17
CA THR A 331 -4.20 -8.22 0.88
C THR A 331 -5.52 -8.92 1.10
N ALA A 332 -5.77 -9.41 2.32
CA ALA A 332 -7.02 -10.06 2.66
C ALA A 332 -8.13 -9.06 3.04
N GLY A 333 -7.77 -7.96 3.70
CA GLY A 333 -8.68 -6.86 4.04
C GLY A 333 -8.59 -5.68 3.08
N ILE A 334 -9.27 -4.59 3.43
CA ILE A 334 -9.28 -3.35 2.65
C ILE A 334 -7.85 -2.81 2.48
N ALA A 335 -7.47 -2.50 1.25
CA ALA A 335 -6.19 -1.88 0.92
C ALA A 335 -6.40 -0.45 0.43
N SER A 336 -5.90 0.52 1.16
CA SER A 336 -6.02 1.94 0.81
C SER A 336 -4.72 2.49 0.25
N PHE A 337 -4.74 2.86 -1.00
CA PHE A 337 -3.71 3.59 -1.73
C PHE A 337 -4.26 4.96 -2.19
N ALA A 338 -5.22 5.52 -1.47
CA ALA A 338 -5.91 6.75 -1.87
C ALA A 338 -5.02 7.99 -1.69
N ALA A 339 -5.11 8.93 -2.63
CA ALA A 339 -4.41 10.20 -2.60
C ALA A 339 -2.87 10.08 -2.46
N ILE A 340 -2.30 9.01 -3.00
CA ILE A 340 -0.84 8.78 -3.02
C ILE A 340 -0.21 9.51 -4.21
N THR A 341 1.05 9.93 -4.03
CA THR A 341 1.91 10.35 -5.14
C THR A 341 3.03 9.34 -5.36
N PHE A 342 3.03 8.72 -6.54
CA PHE A 342 4.14 7.90 -7.03
C PHE A 342 4.97 8.72 -8.01
N SER A 343 6.21 9.07 -7.62
CA SER A 343 7.14 9.80 -8.50
C SER A 343 7.97 8.87 -9.38
N GLY A 344 8.25 7.65 -8.92
CA GLY A 344 8.85 6.55 -9.67
C GLY A 344 7.81 5.62 -10.32
N VAL A 345 8.29 4.50 -10.86
CA VAL A 345 7.44 3.41 -11.39
C VAL A 345 6.70 2.74 -10.22
N ALA A 346 5.39 2.55 -10.37
CA ALA A 346 4.58 1.82 -9.39
C ALA A 346 4.15 0.49 -9.99
N THR A 347 4.62 -0.61 -9.44
CA THR A 347 4.38 -1.96 -9.94
C THR A 347 3.49 -2.75 -8.99
N PHE A 348 2.31 -3.17 -9.46
CA PHE A 348 1.35 -4.04 -8.77
C PHE A 348 1.12 -5.35 -9.55
N THR A 349 2.10 -5.79 -10.34
CA THR A 349 1.95 -6.96 -11.20
C THR A 349 1.62 -8.22 -10.42
N ALA A 350 0.57 -8.93 -10.87
CA ALA A 350 0.11 -10.19 -10.27
C ALA A 350 -0.29 -10.09 -8.79
N SER A 351 -0.62 -8.89 -8.31
CA SER A 351 -1.10 -8.66 -6.94
C SER A 351 -2.55 -9.10 -6.78
N THR A 352 -2.91 -9.50 -5.56
CA THR A 352 -4.25 -9.95 -5.21
C THR A 352 -4.82 -9.11 -4.09
N PHE A 353 -5.92 -8.43 -4.37
CA PHE A 353 -6.72 -7.68 -3.41
C PHE A 353 -8.02 -8.46 -3.20
N HIS A 354 -8.16 -9.13 -2.06
CA HIS A 354 -9.35 -9.97 -1.80
C HIS A 354 -10.58 -9.14 -1.44
N ASP A 355 -10.38 -7.99 -0.79
CA ASP A 355 -11.43 -7.04 -0.41
C ASP A 355 -11.29 -5.74 -1.23
N GLU A 356 -11.92 -4.65 -0.81
CA GLU A 356 -11.88 -3.38 -1.51
C GLU A 356 -10.44 -2.82 -1.65
N ALA A 357 -10.12 -2.27 -2.82
CA ALA A 357 -8.86 -1.60 -3.10
C ALA A 357 -9.10 -0.15 -3.56
N HIS A 358 -8.57 0.80 -2.82
CA HIS A 358 -8.81 2.22 -3.02
C HIS A 358 -7.58 2.93 -3.56
N PHE A 359 -7.62 3.36 -4.81
CA PHE A 359 -6.58 4.16 -5.48
C PHE A 359 -7.08 5.58 -5.82
N ALA A 360 -8.26 5.96 -5.35
CA ALA A 360 -8.90 7.22 -5.74
C ALA A 360 -8.00 8.44 -5.51
N ALA A 361 -8.00 9.38 -6.45
CA ALA A 361 -7.23 10.63 -6.41
C ALA A 361 -5.70 10.45 -6.33
N SER A 362 -5.17 9.27 -6.61
CA SER A 362 -3.72 9.04 -6.65
C SER A 362 -3.09 9.52 -7.95
N VAL A 363 -1.83 9.93 -7.86
CA VAL A 363 -1.06 10.49 -8.98
C VAL A 363 0.14 9.59 -9.27
N PHE A 364 0.23 9.12 -10.51
CA PHE A 364 1.35 8.33 -11.03
C PHE A 364 2.14 9.18 -12.02
N ASN A 365 3.32 9.65 -11.61
CA ASN A 365 4.18 10.47 -12.47
C ASN A 365 4.99 9.65 -13.48
N ARG A 366 5.16 8.34 -13.22
CA ARG A 366 5.82 7.35 -14.05
C ARG A 366 4.85 6.20 -14.34
N PRO A 367 5.23 5.17 -15.12
CA PRO A 367 4.32 4.06 -15.42
C PRO A 367 3.69 3.42 -14.19
N ALA A 368 2.39 3.12 -14.28
CA ALA A 368 1.63 2.37 -13.30
C ALA A 368 1.27 1.00 -13.87
N VAL A 369 1.74 -0.09 -13.24
CA VAL A 369 1.64 -1.44 -13.79
C VAL A 369 0.79 -2.33 -12.88
N PHE A 370 -0.44 -2.63 -13.31
CA PHE A 370 -1.38 -3.52 -12.62
C PHE A 370 -1.58 -4.85 -13.34
N SER A 371 -0.79 -5.15 -14.37
CA SER A 371 -1.01 -6.32 -15.23
C SER A 371 -1.14 -7.62 -14.46
N LYS A 372 -2.11 -8.46 -14.85
CA LYS A 372 -2.40 -9.79 -14.25
C LYS A 372 -2.86 -9.76 -12.79
N SER A 373 -3.21 -8.60 -12.23
CA SER A 373 -3.70 -8.50 -10.86
C SER A 373 -5.16 -8.92 -10.75
N LEU A 374 -5.56 -9.31 -9.54
CA LEU A 374 -6.92 -9.67 -9.16
C LEU A 374 -7.47 -8.66 -8.15
N PHE A 375 -8.60 -8.05 -8.47
CA PHE A 375 -9.40 -7.24 -7.54
C PHE A 375 -10.67 -8.02 -7.21
N GLY A 376 -10.71 -8.61 -6.00
CA GLY A 376 -11.82 -9.42 -5.51
C GLY A 376 -13.02 -8.58 -5.08
N GLY A 377 -12.76 -7.49 -4.36
CA GLY A 377 -13.76 -6.50 -3.94
C GLY A 377 -13.89 -5.35 -4.93
N ALA A 378 -14.51 -4.25 -4.47
CA ALA A 378 -14.62 -3.04 -5.28
C ALA A 378 -13.24 -2.39 -5.52
N ALA A 379 -12.95 -2.05 -6.77
CA ALA A 379 -11.70 -1.40 -7.18
C ALA A 379 -11.98 0.08 -7.51
N ARG A 380 -11.49 0.99 -6.68
CA ARG A 380 -11.79 2.43 -6.77
C ARG A 380 -10.60 3.19 -7.33
N PHE A 381 -10.66 3.53 -8.60
CA PHE A 381 -9.68 4.33 -9.32
C PHE A 381 -10.23 5.72 -9.72
N ALA A 382 -11.29 6.19 -9.05
CA ALA A 382 -11.92 7.46 -9.39
C ALA A 382 -10.93 8.62 -9.27
N GLY A 383 -10.85 9.44 -10.32
CA GLY A 383 -10.00 10.65 -10.32
C GLY A 383 -8.51 10.39 -10.23
N ILE A 384 -8.02 9.17 -10.53
CA ILE A 384 -6.57 8.97 -10.66
C ILE A 384 -6.00 9.79 -11.80
N VAL A 385 -4.74 10.16 -11.68
CA VAL A 385 -3.99 10.84 -12.74
C VAL A 385 -2.75 10.03 -13.07
N THR A 386 -2.64 9.53 -14.30
CA THR A 386 -1.43 8.90 -14.81
C THR A 386 -0.77 9.83 -15.83
N LYS A 387 0.48 10.22 -15.59
CA LYS A 387 1.23 11.10 -16.51
C LYS A 387 2.04 10.33 -17.55
N GLN A 388 2.09 9.01 -17.42
CA GLN A 388 2.69 8.09 -18.37
C GLN A 388 1.78 6.87 -18.57
N SER A 389 2.33 5.76 -19.05
CA SER A 389 1.54 4.57 -19.35
C SER A 389 0.86 3.96 -18.11
N ALA A 390 -0.36 3.49 -18.29
CA ALA A 390 -1.11 2.72 -17.29
C ALA A 390 -1.47 1.33 -17.86
N MET A 391 -0.94 0.29 -17.23
CA MET A 391 -1.02 -1.09 -17.72
C MET A 391 -1.99 -1.91 -16.84
N PHE A 392 -3.16 -2.20 -17.37
CA PHE A 392 -4.19 -3.06 -16.77
C PHE A 392 -4.43 -4.35 -17.58
N SER A 393 -3.43 -4.77 -18.39
CA SER A 393 -3.58 -5.94 -19.25
C SER A 393 -3.79 -7.23 -18.44
N ASN A 394 -4.80 -8.00 -18.84
CA ASN A 394 -5.18 -9.25 -18.20
C ASN A 394 -5.52 -9.11 -16.70
N VAL A 395 -5.95 -7.95 -16.24
CA VAL A 395 -6.47 -7.73 -14.89
C VAL A 395 -7.88 -8.32 -14.80
N ARG A 396 -8.21 -8.90 -13.64
CA ARG A 396 -9.57 -9.32 -13.33
C ARG A 396 -10.15 -8.47 -12.20
N PHE A 397 -11.28 -7.81 -12.47
CA PHE A 397 -12.10 -7.10 -11.50
C PHE A 397 -13.35 -7.95 -11.22
N THR A 398 -13.42 -8.54 -10.01
CA THR A 398 -14.56 -9.36 -9.62
C THR A 398 -15.71 -8.51 -9.09
N GLY A 399 -15.37 -7.47 -8.30
CA GLY A 399 -16.32 -6.45 -7.86
C GLY A 399 -16.45 -5.31 -8.87
N ALA A 400 -17.20 -4.28 -8.48
CA ALA A 400 -17.32 -3.08 -9.29
C ALA A 400 -15.98 -2.35 -9.46
N ALA A 401 -15.72 -1.80 -10.66
CA ALA A 401 -14.51 -1.06 -10.98
C ALA A 401 -14.85 0.39 -11.36
N ASP A 402 -14.38 1.34 -10.57
CA ASP A 402 -14.68 2.76 -10.77
C ASP A 402 -13.44 3.54 -11.22
N PHE A 403 -13.41 3.92 -12.49
CA PHE A 403 -12.44 4.81 -13.12
C PHE A 403 -13.05 6.17 -13.46
N SER A 404 -14.13 6.56 -12.80
CA SER A 404 -14.83 7.81 -13.10
C SER A 404 -13.92 9.01 -12.92
N GLY A 405 -13.92 9.92 -13.90
CA GLY A 405 -13.08 11.11 -13.87
C GLY A 405 -11.57 10.87 -13.88
N ALA A 406 -11.11 9.63 -14.10
CA ALA A 406 -9.69 9.32 -14.24
C ALA A 406 -9.07 10.08 -15.42
N SER A 407 -7.82 10.51 -15.28
CA SER A 407 -7.05 11.17 -16.33
C SER A 407 -5.83 10.33 -16.70
N PHE A 408 -5.90 9.73 -17.85
CA PHE A 408 -4.85 8.90 -18.42
C PHE A 408 -4.10 9.69 -19.49
N THR A 409 -2.75 9.64 -19.45
CA THR A 409 -1.90 10.34 -20.42
C THR A 409 -0.90 9.37 -21.03
N GLN A 410 -0.79 9.32 -22.33
CA GLN A 410 0.07 8.50 -23.19
C GLN A 410 -0.57 7.20 -23.65
N TYR A 411 -0.25 6.05 -23.03
CA TYR A 411 -0.69 4.71 -23.47
C TYR A 411 -1.34 3.97 -22.32
N GLU A 412 -2.56 3.53 -22.52
CA GLU A 412 -3.36 2.78 -21.55
C GLU A 412 -3.73 1.42 -22.14
N ASP A 413 -3.37 0.35 -21.42
CA ASP A 413 -3.61 -1.01 -21.85
C ASP A 413 -4.53 -1.77 -20.89
N PHE A 414 -5.79 -1.91 -21.28
CA PHE A 414 -6.76 -2.80 -20.64
C PHE A 414 -6.91 -4.14 -21.41
N GLY A 415 -6.04 -4.40 -22.39
CA GLY A 415 -6.16 -5.56 -23.27
C GLY A 415 -6.30 -6.87 -22.51
N GLY A 416 -7.36 -7.64 -22.84
CA GLY A 416 -7.67 -8.91 -22.19
C GLY A 416 -8.14 -8.79 -20.74
N ALA A 417 -8.40 -7.58 -20.21
CA ALA A 417 -8.97 -7.42 -18.88
C ALA A 417 -10.40 -7.96 -18.80
N ARG A 418 -10.81 -8.39 -17.63
CA ARG A 418 -12.16 -8.91 -17.35
C ARG A 418 -12.80 -8.17 -16.19
N PHE A 419 -13.95 -7.58 -16.44
CA PHE A 419 -14.81 -6.94 -15.46
C PHE A 419 -16.03 -7.84 -15.22
N ASP A 420 -16.06 -8.50 -14.06
CA ASP A 420 -17.17 -9.36 -13.66
C ASP A 420 -18.31 -8.57 -12.99
N GLY A 421 -18.00 -7.41 -12.36
CA GLY A 421 -18.94 -6.41 -11.87
C GLY A 421 -19.09 -5.23 -12.82
N ASP A 422 -19.87 -4.24 -12.41
CA ASP A 422 -20.05 -2.99 -13.17
C ASP A 422 -18.72 -2.24 -13.33
N ALA A 423 -18.52 -1.66 -14.52
CA ALA A 423 -17.33 -0.86 -14.82
C ALA A 423 -17.71 0.55 -15.25
N THR A 424 -17.23 1.57 -14.56
CA THR A 424 -17.47 2.95 -14.96
C THR A 424 -16.19 3.69 -15.31
N PHE A 425 -16.17 4.25 -16.50
CA PHE A 425 -15.19 5.18 -17.04
C PHE A 425 -15.84 6.55 -17.32
N SER A 426 -16.94 6.83 -16.64
CA SER A 426 -17.71 8.06 -16.85
C SER A 426 -16.83 9.29 -16.62
N ARG A 427 -16.81 10.22 -17.59
CA ARG A 427 -15.96 11.42 -17.56
C ARG A 427 -14.45 11.14 -17.50
N ALA A 428 -14.01 9.93 -17.75
CA ALA A 428 -12.58 9.64 -17.86
C ALA A 428 -11.99 10.32 -19.12
N SER A 429 -10.74 10.72 -19.03
CA SER A 429 -10.01 11.37 -20.11
C SER A 429 -8.80 10.54 -20.50
N PHE A 430 -8.73 10.11 -21.75
CA PHE A 430 -7.61 9.41 -22.36
C PHE A 430 -6.89 10.37 -23.28
N ILE A 431 -5.78 10.96 -22.80
CA ILE A 431 -5.12 12.10 -23.40
C ILE A 431 -3.85 11.67 -24.12
N ALA A 432 -3.82 11.90 -25.44
CA ALA A 432 -2.60 11.77 -26.21
C ALA A 432 -1.74 13.04 -26.15
N LEU A 433 -0.45 12.90 -25.93
CA LEU A 433 0.47 14.03 -26.08
C LEU A 433 0.54 14.47 -27.57
N PRO A 434 0.64 15.79 -27.83
CA PRO A 434 0.80 16.29 -29.21
C PRO A 434 2.01 15.66 -29.88
N ARG A 435 1.86 15.21 -31.13
CA ARG A 435 2.96 14.68 -31.93
C ARG A 435 3.77 15.83 -32.54
N THR A 436 5.08 15.67 -32.57
CA THR A 436 6.01 16.63 -33.25
C THR A 436 6.19 16.35 -34.74
N SER A 437 5.71 15.22 -35.30
CA SER A 437 5.75 14.91 -36.72
C SER A 437 4.59 14.04 -37.19
N TYR A 438 4.08 14.30 -38.40
CA TYR A 438 2.98 13.58 -39.05
C TYR A 438 3.45 12.41 -39.95
N GLU A 439 4.72 12.00 -39.89
CA GLU A 439 5.32 11.15 -40.92
C GLU A 439 5.15 9.64 -40.72
N ASP A 440 4.73 9.17 -39.55
CA ASP A 440 4.42 7.75 -39.30
C ASP A 440 2.91 7.55 -39.19
N MET A 441 2.28 7.20 -40.31
CA MET A 441 0.82 6.95 -40.42
C MET A 441 0.34 5.58 -39.91
N ASP A 442 1.09 4.87 -39.12
CA ASP A 442 0.54 3.83 -38.26
C ASP A 442 -0.14 4.52 -37.08
N PHE A 443 -1.50 4.50 -37.05
CA PHE A 443 -2.30 5.07 -35.97
C PHE A 443 -2.12 4.21 -34.71
N PRO A 444 -1.18 4.50 -33.80
CA PRO A 444 -1.09 3.71 -32.58
C PRO A 444 -2.35 3.92 -31.77
N GLN A 445 -3.06 2.85 -31.52
CA GLN A 445 -4.09 2.81 -30.49
C GLN A 445 -3.42 3.23 -29.18
N ARG A 446 -3.87 4.32 -28.57
CA ARG A 446 -3.29 4.78 -27.31
C ARG A 446 -4.10 4.30 -26.12
N ALA A 447 -5.42 4.12 -26.26
CA ALA A 447 -6.26 3.44 -25.31
C ALA A 447 -6.67 2.07 -25.89
N ASN A 448 -6.21 0.99 -25.27
CA ASN A 448 -6.43 -0.37 -25.73
C ASN A 448 -7.43 -1.09 -24.82
N PHE A 449 -8.62 -1.38 -25.36
CA PHE A 449 -9.64 -2.24 -24.74
C PHE A 449 -9.83 -3.54 -25.52
N ASP A 450 -8.87 -3.97 -26.34
CA ASP A 450 -9.01 -5.16 -27.16
C ASP A 450 -9.18 -6.42 -26.32
N LYS A 451 -10.15 -7.27 -26.69
CA LYS A 451 -10.49 -8.53 -25.99
C LYS A 451 -10.93 -8.36 -24.53
N VAL A 452 -11.34 -7.15 -24.12
CA VAL A 452 -11.91 -6.93 -22.80
C VAL A 452 -13.29 -7.57 -22.71
N THR A 453 -13.62 -8.10 -21.54
CA THR A 453 -14.95 -8.60 -21.23
C THR A 453 -15.58 -7.79 -20.12
N PHE A 454 -16.72 -7.15 -20.41
CA PHE A 454 -17.61 -6.55 -19.43
C PHE A 454 -18.80 -7.48 -19.23
N ALA A 455 -18.83 -8.20 -18.09
CA ALA A 455 -19.90 -9.15 -17.80
C ALA A 455 -21.18 -8.48 -17.28
N GLN A 456 -21.06 -7.30 -16.72
CA GLN A 456 -22.15 -6.42 -16.29
C GLN A 456 -22.10 -5.10 -17.08
N ASP A 457 -22.70 -4.04 -16.55
CA ASP A 457 -22.82 -2.77 -17.25
C ASP A 457 -21.43 -2.06 -17.38
N ALA A 458 -21.23 -1.43 -18.54
CA ALA A 458 -20.03 -0.65 -18.86
C ALA A 458 -20.42 0.79 -19.20
N ASP A 459 -20.02 1.75 -18.37
CA ASP A 459 -20.35 3.17 -18.55
C ASP A 459 -19.12 3.98 -18.96
N PHE A 460 -19.07 4.40 -20.23
CA PHE A 460 -18.11 5.35 -20.79
C PHE A 460 -18.75 6.74 -21.01
N SER A 461 -19.87 7.05 -20.37
CA SER A 461 -20.58 8.30 -20.62
C SER A 461 -19.72 9.52 -20.35
N LYS A 462 -19.74 10.46 -21.31
CA LYS A 462 -18.95 11.70 -21.25
C LYS A 462 -17.43 11.49 -21.17
N ALA A 463 -16.93 10.30 -21.44
CA ALA A 463 -15.49 10.07 -21.56
C ALA A 463 -14.91 10.80 -22.78
N THR A 464 -13.63 11.09 -22.75
CA THR A 464 -12.93 11.79 -23.84
C THR A 464 -11.71 10.98 -24.26
N PHE A 465 -11.64 10.63 -25.53
CA PHE A 465 -10.49 9.97 -26.16
C PHE A 465 -9.86 10.93 -27.16
N THR A 466 -8.71 11.50 -26.82
CA THR A 466 -7.97 12.42 -27.71
C THR A 466 -6.94 11.69 -28.58
N ALA A 467 -7.15 10.39 -28.81
CA ALA A 467 -6.48 9.52 -29.75
C ALA A 467 -7.43 8.42 -30.20
N PHE A 468 -6.95 7.55 -31.09
CA PHE A 468 -7.71 6.35 -31.48
C PHE A 468 -7.82 5.37 -30.32
N VAL A 469 -9.02 4.83 -30.13
CA VAL A 469 -9.30 3.79 -29.13
C VAL A 469 -9.71 2.50 -29.83
N GLY A 470 -9.11 1.39 -29.40
CA GLY A 470 -9.43 0.03 -29.85
C GLY A 470 -10.40 -0.67 -28.90
N PHE A 471 -11.52 -1.15 -29.44
CA PHE A 471 -12.49 -2.05 -28.80
C PHE A 471 -12.62 -3.34 -29.63
N ARG A 472 -11.52 -3.83 -30.20
CA ARG A 472 -11.51 -5.03 -31.02
C ARG A 472 -11.86 -6.26 -30.18
N ARG A 473 -12.86 -7.06 -30.62
CA ARG A 473 -13.33 -8.28 -29.95
C ARG A 473 -13.70 -8.07 -28.47
N VAL A 474 -14.15 -6.86 -28.11
CA VAL A 474 -14.70 -6.58 -26.79
C VAL A 474 -16.05 -7.27 -26.66
N THR A 475 -16.33 -7.78 -25.47
CA THR A 475 -17.66 -8.31 -25.13
C THR A 475 -18.32 -7.41 -24.09
N PHE A 476 -19.43 -6.77 -24.45
CA PHE A 476 -20.35 -6.10 -23.54
C PHE A 476 -21.54 -7.03 -23.33
N ALA A 477 -21.51 -7.83 -22.25
CA ALA A 477 -22.62 -8.72 -21.94
C ALA A 477 -23.78 -7.98 -21.27
N GLY A 478 -23.48 -6.95 -20.46
CA GLY A 478 -24.44 -5.97 -19.92
C GLY A 478 -24.70 -4.80 -20.87
N ALA A 479 -25.30 -3.74 -20.34
CA ALA A 479 -25.50 -2.50 -21.09
C ALA A 479 -24.18 -1.75 -21.29
N ALA A 480 -23.98 -1.19 -22.49
CA ALA A 480 -22.82 -0.36 -22.83
C ALA A 480 -23.29 1.08 -23.10
N SER A 481 -22.84 2.02 -22.28
CA SER A 481 -23.14 3.45 -22.43
C SER A 481 -21.93 4.23 -22.92
N PHE A 482 -22.03 4.81 -24.09
CA PHE A 482 -21.13 5.81 -24.65
C PHE A 482 -21.79 7.19 -24.76
N ASN A 483 -22.84 7.42 -23.99
CA ASN A 483 -23.64 8.65 -24.08
C ASN A 483 -22.78 9.88 -23.83
N GLY A 484 -22.72 10.78 -24.79
CA GLY A 484 -21.94 12.02 -24.69
C GLY A 484 -20.42 11.84 -24.78
N THR A 485 -19.91 10.66 -25.13
CA THR A 485 -18.48 10.38 -25.30
C THR A 485 -17.93 11.12 -26.52
N SER A 486 -16.70 11.63 -26.39
CA SER A 486 -15.96 12.26 -27.48
C SER A 486 -14.80 11.36 -27.94
N PHE A 487 -14.74 11.08 -29.25
CA PHE A 487 -13.70 10.26 -29.86
C PHE A 487 -12.96 11.05 -30.93
N GLU A 488 -11.64 10.92 -31.00
CA GLU A 488 -10.91 11.22 -32.23
C GLU A 488 -11.19 10.17 -33.30
N GLY A 489 -11.18 8.90 -32.91
CA GLY A 489 -11.63 7.75 -33.71
C GLY A 489 -11.82 6.52 -32.82
N ALA A 490 -12.77 5.68 -33.16
CA ALA A 490 -13.10 4.48 -32.39
C ALA A 490 -13.31 3.27 -33.32
N TYR A 491 -12.75 2.13 -32.92
CA TYR A 491 -12.79 0.85 -33.64
C TYR A 491 -13.44 -0.22 -32.82
N PHE A 492 -14.49 -0.84 -33.35
CA PHE A 492 -15.27 -1.91 -32.69
C PHE A 492 -15.29 -3.23 -33.49
N PRO A 493 -14.29 -3.61 -34.32
CA PRO A 493 -14.36 -4.84 -35.12
C PRO A 493 -14.46 -6.06 -34.23
N GLY A 494 -15.42 -6.93 -34.53
CA GLY A 494 -15.71 -8.13 -33.73
C GLY A 494 -16.24 -7.87 -32.31
N ALA A 495 -16.60 -6.62 -31.98
CA ALA A 495 -17.24 -6.30 -30.71
C ALA A 495 -18.62 -6.97 -30.61
N THR A 496 -18.99 -7.45 -29.43
CA THR A 496 -20.27 -8.10 -29.15
C THR A 496 -21.06 -7.28 -28.14
N PHE A 497 -22.28 -6.88 -28.50
CA PHE A 497 -23.21 -6.14 -27.64
C PHE A 497 -24.38 -7.06 -27.27
N GLY A 498 -24.42 -7.51 -26.00
CA GLY A 498 -25.42 -8.45 -25.49
C GLY A 498 -26.74 -7.80 -25.11
N GLN A 499 -26.70 -6.55 -24.71
CA GLN A 499 -27.85 -5.76 -24.27
C GLN A 499 -27.83 -4.36 -24.91
N ARG A 500 -28.36 -3.37 -24.20
CA ARG A 500 -28.42 -1.97 -24.65
C ARG A 500 -27.03 -1.44 -25.05
N ALA A 501 -26.99 -0.72 -26.18
CA ALA A 501 -25.82 0.05 -26.62
C ALA A 501 -26.25 1.48 -26.90
N ASP A 502 -25.79 2.42 -26.06
CA ASP A 502 -26.20 3.84 -26.11
C ASP A 502 -25.04 4.71 -26.60
N PHE A 503 -25.08 5.10 -27.87
CA PHE A 503 -24.13 6.00 -28.49
C PHE A 503 -24.73 7.40 -28.75
N ARG A 504 -25.78 7.81 -28.04
CA ARG A 504 -26.37 9.13 -28.22
C ARG A 504 -25.40 10.22 -27.77
N GLN A 505 -25.49 11.37 -28.46
CA GLN A 505 -24.66 12.54 -28.14
C GLN A 505 -23.15 12.26 -28.21
N THR A 506 -22.73 11.25 -28.97
CA THR A 506 -21.31 11.00 -29.26
C THR A 506 -20.76 12.03 -30.24
N SER A 507 -19.45 12.23 -30.24
CA SER A 507 -18.75 13.01 -31.27
C SER A 507 -17.55 12.24 -31.81
N PHE A 508 -17.38 12.26 -33.13
CA PHE A 508 -16.25 11.68 -33.85
C PHE A 508 -15.55 12.77 -34.66
N MET A 509 -14.31 13.10 -34.29
CA MET A 509 -13.65 14.31 -34.78
C MET A 509 -12.79 14.09 -36.02
N TYR A 510 -12.08 12.94 -36.13
CA TYR A 510 -11.14 12.72 -37.25
C TYR A 510 -11.62 11.63 -38.20
N VAL A 511 -12.13 10.52 -37.72
CA VAL A 511 -12.69 9.44 -38.53
C VAL A 511 -14.04 9.01 -38.00
N LYS A 512 -14.87 8.49 -38.93
CA LYS A 512 -16.14 7.85 -38.57
C LYS A 512 -15.87 6.60 -37.74
N PRO A 513 -16.80 6.20 -36.82
CA PRO A 513 -16.67 4.96 -36.09
C PRO A 513 -16.65 3.76 -37.06
N SER A 514 -15.75 2.80 -36.81
CA SER A 514 -15.67 1.57 -37.59
C SER A 514 -16.11 0.38 -36.76
N PHE A 515 -17.04 -0.40 -37.30
CA PHE A 515 -17.55 -1.63 -36.71
C PHE A 515 -17.09 -2.87 -37.47
N GLU A 516 -16.32 -2.69 -38.54
CA GLU A 516 -15.80 -3.75 -39.41
C GLU A 516 -14.27 -3.72 -39.39
N ASP A 517 -13.64 -4.87 -39.53
CA ASP A 517 -12.21 -4.96 -39.81
C ASP A 517 -11.96 -4.78 -41.31
N LEU A 518 -11.25 -3.76 -41.69
CA LEU A 518 -10.94 -3.45 -43.09
C LEU A 518 -9.89 -4.39 -43.69
N GLU A 519 -9.05 -4.99 -42.83
CA GLU A 519 -7.96 -5.89 -43.24
C GLU A 519 -8.37 -7.36 -43.23
N GLU A 520 -9.09 -7.80 -42.19
CA GLU A 520 -9.63 -9.15 -42.09
C GLU A 520 -11.16 -9.12 -42.26
N ARG A 521 -11.67 -9.20 -43.48
CA ARG A 521 -13.11 -9.13 -43.85
C ARG A 521 -14.05 -10.04 -43.06
N LEU A 522 -13.60 -10.69 -42.00
CA LEU A 522 -14.33 -11.72 -41.24
C LEU A 522 -14.82 -11.28 -39.85
N GLN A 523 -14.52 -10.04 -39.42
CA GLN A 523 -14.87 -9.61 -38.07
C GLN A 523 -15.65 -8.31 -38.09
N THR A 524 -16.97 -8.41 -38.09
CA THR A 524 -17.85 -7.28 -37.88
C THR A 524 -18.39 -7.26 -36.43
N ALA A 525 -18.78 -6.12 -35.94
CA ALA A 525 -19.48 -6.03 -34.67
C ALA A 525 -20.86 -6.69 -34.74
N ARG A 526 -21.30 -7.29 -33.65
CA ARG A 526 -22.52 -8.07 -33.56
C ARG A 526 -23.38 -7.60 -32.38
N PHE A 527 -24.70 -7.61 -32.60
CA PHE A 527 -25.70 -7.14 -31.65
C PHE A 527 -26.69 -8.25 -31.35
N SER A 528 -27.12 -8.40 -30.08
CA SER A 528 -28.05 -9.45 -29.70
C SER A 528 -29.43 -9.25 -30.32
N ALA A 529 -29.98 -10.27 -30.96
CA ALA A 529 -31.36 -10.26 -31.48
C ALA A 529 -32.42 -10.41 -30.37
N GLN A 530 -32.02 -10.71 -29.15
CA GLN A 530 -32.91 -10.78 -27.98
C GLN A 530 -33.10 -9.44 -27.27
N ALA A 531 -32.20 -8.45 -27.45
CA ALA A 531 -32.38 -7.10 -26.93
C ALA A 531 -33.62 -6.40 -27.55
N ASP A 532 -34.14 -5.36 -26.93
CA ASP A 532 -35.18 -4.56 -27.55
C ASP A 532 -34.56 -3.73 -28.71
N PRO A 533 -35.20 -3.69 -29.90
CA PRO A 533 -34.74 -2.83 -30.98
C PRO A 533 -34.53 -1.38 -30.62
N GLN A 534 -35.24 -0.88 -29.60
CA GLN A 534 -35.10 0.49 -29.08
C GLN A 534 -33.88 0.68 -28.15
N ASP A 535 -33.20 -0.41 -27.76
CA ASP A 535 -32.03 -0.33 -26.89
C ASP A 535 -30.74 -0.02 -27.66
N TYR A 536 -30.76 -0.12 -29.00
CA TYR A 536 -29.61 0.23 -29.85
C TYR A 536 -29.75 1.65 -30.37
N LEU A 537 -29.03 2.59 -29.74
CA LEU A 537 -29.20 4.02 -29.90
C LEU A 537 -27.91 4.62 -30.47
N PHE A 538 -27.97 5.00 -31.75
CA PHE A 538 -26.81 5.59 -32.45
C PHE A 538 -27.17 7.01 -32.89
N GLU A 539 -26.62 8.04 -32.22
CA GLU A 539 -26.85 9.43 -32.55
C GLU A 539 -25.61 10.26 -32.25
N ALA A 540 -24.97 10.80 -33.25
CA ALA A 540 -23.89 11.74 -33.06
C ALA A 540 -24.40 13.14 -32.75
N ARG A 541 -23.63 13.95 -32.02
CA ARG A 541 -23.92 15.38 -31.80
C ARG A 541 -23.96 16.14 -33.12
N PRO A 542 -24.74 17.21 -33.21
CA PRO A 542 -24.78 18.05 -34.41
C PRO A 542 -23.40 18.61 -34.84
N GLU A 543 -22.51 18.85 -33.87
CA GLU A 543 -21.18 19.40 -34.09
C GLU A 543 -20.14 18.32 -34.43
N SER A 544 -20.49 17.04 -34.40
CA SER A 544 -19.60 15.93 -34.78
C SER A 544 -19.27 16.00 -36.27
N ARG A 545 -17.99 15.88 -36.60
CA ARG A 545 -17.57 15.85 -38.02
C ARG A 545 -18.04 14.59 -38.75
N HIS A 546 -18.16 13.52 -38.04
CA HIS A 546 -18.60 12.23 -38.57
C HIS A 546 -19.75 11.68 -37.73
N GLY A 547 -20.66 10.93 -38.38
CA GLY A 547 -21.79 10.28 -37.76
C GLY A 547 -21.82 8.80 -38.11
N PHE A 548 -22.88 8.14 -37.75
CA PHE A 548 -23.14 6.75 -38.09
C PHE A 548 -23.77 6.66 -39.50
N SER A 549 -23.41 5.62 -40.23
CA SER A 549 -24.15 5.17 -41.40
C SER A 549 -25.00 4.00 -40.96
N TYR A 550 -26.30 3.99 -41.32
CA TYR A 550 -27.28 3.05 -40.80
C TYR A 550 -27.76 2.08 -41.89
N GLY A 551 -28.08 0.91 -41.46
CA GLY A 551 -28.81 -0.09 -42.21
C GLY A 551 -29.82 -0.82 -41.32
N THR A 552 -30.53 -1.78 -41.90
CA THR A 552 -31.44 -2.64 -41.16
C THR A 552 -30.97 -4.09 -41.23
N ALA A 553 -31.09 -4.79 -40.10
CA ALA A 553 -30.86 -6.23 -40.03
C ALA A 553 -32.06 -6.89 -39.34
N THR A 554 -32.43 -8.12 -39.78
CA THR A 554 -33.57 -8.87 -39.26
C THR A 554 -33.10 -10.24 -38.80
N LEU A 555 -33.43 -10.59 -37.55
CA LEU A 555 -33.25 -11.94 -37.01
C LEU A 555 -34.33 -12.20 -35.95
N LEU A 556 -34.75 -13.46 -35.80
CA LEU A 556 -35.81 -13.89 -34.88
C LEU A 556 -37.11 -13.07 -35.05
N HIS A 557 -37.48 -12.75 -36.28
CA HIS A 557 -38.66 -11.93 -36.66
C HIS A 557 -38.68 -10.52 -36.12
N ARG A 558 -37.52 -9.99 -35.73
CA ARG A 558 -37.34 -8.62 -35.24
C ARG A 558 -36.36 -7.87 -36.12
N THR A 559 -36.69 -6.61 -36.44
CA THR A 559 -35.87 -5.74 -37.28
C THR A 559 -35.24 -4.65 -36.45
N PHE A 560 -33.96 -4.44 -36.64
CA PHE A 560 -33.14 -3.47 -35.90
C PHE A 560 -32.51 -2.47 -36.89
N VAL A 561 -32.37 -1.23 -36.43
CA VAL A 561 -31.56 -0.21 -37.13
C VAL A 561 -30.18 -0.23 -36.50
N LEU A 562 -29.16 -0.58 -37.29
CA LEU A 562 -27.80 -0.79 -36.80
C LEU A 562 -26.79 -0.06 -37.69
N PRO A 563 -25.52 0.14 -37.26
CA PRO A 563 -24.47 0.60 -38.16
C PRO A 563 -24.32 -0.34 -39.35
N LEU A 564 -24.09 0.22 -40.55
CA LEU A 564 -23.90 -0.52 -41.78
C LEU A 564 -22.85 -1.63 -41.62
N GLY A 565 -23.12 -2.81 -42.20
CA GLY A 565 -22.21 -3.94 -42.22
C GLY A 565 -22.22 -4.79 -40.94
N THR A 566 -22.82 -4.32 -39.86
CA THR A 566 -22.93 -5.10 -38.60
C THR A 566 -24.01 -6.18 -38.70
N VAL A 567 -23.95 -7.19 -37.82
CA VAL A 567 -24.88 -8.32 -37.82
C VAL A 567 -25.60 -8.46 -36.49
N LEU A 568 -26.80 -9.03 -36.54
CA LEU A 568 -27.43 -9.59 -35.34
C LEU A 568 -26.92 -11.00 -35.09
N TYR A 569 -26.83 -11.41 -33.85
CA TYR A 569 -26.60 -12.79 -33.43
C TYR A 569 -27.73 -13.26 -32.52
N ASP A 570 -28.01 -14.57 -32.57
CA ASP A 570 -28.93 -15.21 -31.63
C ASP A 570 -28.15 -15.76 -30.44
N PRO A 571 -28.32 -15.21 -29.21
CA PRO A 571 -27.63 -15.71 -28.03
C PRO A 571 -27.84 -17.21 -27.74
N ASP A 572 -29.01 -17.77 -28.11
CA ASP A 572 -29.32 -19.19 -27.90
C ASP A 572 -28.62 -20.12 -28.89
N SER A 573 -27.89 -19.57 -29.85
CA SER A 573 -27.15 -20.33 -30.86
C SER A 573 -25.68 -20.55 -30.55
N TRP A 574 -25.26 -20.35 -29.29
CA TRP A 574 -23.89 -20.59 -28.88
C TRP A 574 -23.46 -22.03 -29.07
N ASP A 575 -22.33 -22.24 -29.68
CA ASP A 575 -21.74 -23.54 -29.95
C ASP A 575 -20.42 -23.70 -29.16
N GLU A 576 -20.42 -24.60 -28.19
CA GLU A 576 -19.28 -24.85 -27.32
C GLU A 576 -18.02 -25.35 -28.06
N GLU A 577 -18.19 -26.10 -29.16
CA GLU A 577 -17.07 -26.63 -29.94
C GLU A 577 -16.40 -25.53 -30.77
N LYS A 578 -17.21 -24.60 -31.29
CA LYS A 578 -16.73 -23.47 -32.10
C LYS A 578 -16.35 -22.27 -31.27
N GLN A 579 -16.76 -22.23 -30.01
CA GLN A 579 -16.61 -21.06 -29.12
C GLN A 579 -17.17 -19.77 -29.77
N ASP A 580 -18.30 -19.92 -30.51
CA ASP A 580 -18.97 -18.81 -31.20
C ASP A 580 -20.45 -19.11 -31.43
N TYR A 581 -21.23 -18.08 -31.78
CA TYR A 581 -22.62 -18.22 -32.18
C TYR A 581 -22.70 -18.81 -33.58
N THR A 582 -23.78 -19.53 -33.87
CA THR A 582 -23.97 -20.18 -35.17
C THR A 582 -25.09 -19.56 -36.01
N ARG A 583 -25.92 -18.68 -35.37
CA ARG A 583 -27.03 -18.05 -36.07
C ARG A 583 -26.86 -16.54 -36.11
N PHE A 584 -26.70 -15.99 -37.30
CA PHE A 584 -26.53 -14.57 -37.56
C PHE A 584 -27.55 -14.08 -38.59
N SER A 585 -27.81 -12.77 -38.60
CA SER A 585 -28.51 -12.11 -39.70
C SER A 585 -27.58 -11.90 -40.90
N GLU A 586 -28.15 -11.50 -42.03
CA GLU A 586 -27.39 -10.80 -43.05
C GLU A 586 -26.87 -9.47 -42.47
N PRO A 587 -25.75 -8.94 -43.01
CA PRO A 587 -25.25 -7.64 -42.60
C PRO A 587 -26.27 -6.52 -42.78
N ALA A 588 -26.31 -5.55 -41.87
CA ALA A 588 -27.19 -4.40 -41.94
C ALA A 588 -26.93 -3.59 -43.24
N GLN A 589 -27.99 -3.41 -44.05
CA GLN A 589 -27.96 -2.74 -45.33
C GLN A 589 -28.93 -1.56 -45.37
#